data_505c8a879873aaeb45199b775d1f3615
#
_entry.id   505c8a879873aaeb45199b775d1f3615
#
_cell.length_a   1.000
_cell.length_b   1.000
_cell.length_c   1.000
_cell.angle_alpha   90.00
_cell.angle_beta   90.00
_cell.angle_gamma   90.00
#
_symmetry.space_group_name_H-M   'P 1'
#
loop_
_entity.id
_entity.type
_entity.pdbx_description
1 polymer ?
#
loop_
_entity_poly.entity_id
_entity_poly.type
_entity_poly.pdbx_seq_one_letter_code
_entity_poly.pdbx_strand_id
1 'polypeptide(L)'
;VSIIVFFPAAGRIFYRNKWLYEHVLLLADSAGLGIFTVCGARVAMEAGGGANRFLVIFVAALTGVGGGVLRDLFAGDRPYIFVKHVYACSALLGALVCVYLWPLVGRDIAMLVGFVLVFAMRLCSAHFRWSLPHARRLAEEEEITS
;
A
#
# COMPACT_ATOMS: atom_id res chain seq x y z
N VAL A 1 0.69 7.01 -20.41
CA VAL A 1 1.58 7.56 -21.48
C VAL A 1 2.11 8.93 -21.07
N SER A 2 1.26 9.83 -20.54
CA SER A 2 1.71 11.16 -20.10
C SER A 2 2.69 11.16 -18.94
N ILE A 3 2.59 10.18 -18.03
CA ILE A 3 3.52 10.01 -16.92
C ILE A 3 4.87 9.48 -17.40
N ILE A 4 4.88 8.65 -18.44
CA ILE A 4 6.11 8.13 -19.06
C ILE A 4 6.86 9.23 -19.81
N VAL A 5 6.16 10.23 -20.37
CA VAL A 5 6.78 11.36 -21.09
C VAL A 5 7.38 12.38 -20.12
N PHE A 6 6.81 12.57 -18.93
CA PHE A 6 7.40 13.41 -17.88
C PHE A 6 8.61 12.77 -17.20
N PHE A 7 8.78 11.49 -17.37
CA PHE A 7 9.82 10.67 -16.73
C PHE A 7 11.19 10.68 -17.41
N PRO A 8 11.41 11.03 -18.70
CA PRO A 8 12.77 10.97 -19.26
C PRO A 8 13.71 12.04 -18.68
N ALA A 9 13.20 13.18 -18.21
CA ALA A 9 14.02 14.17 -17.51
C ALA A 9 14.34 13.73 -16.08
N ALA A 10 13.39 13.11 -15.38
CA ALA A 10 13.59 12.49 -14.08
C ALA A 10 14.40 11.20 -14.19
N GLY A 11 14.21 10.41 -15.25
CA GLY A 11 14.91 9.14 -15.47
C GLY A 11 16.42 9.31 -15.62
N ARG A 12 16.90 10.43 -16.17
CA ARG A 12 18.36 10.71 -16.25
C ARG A 12 18.99 10.97 -14.89
N ILE A 13 18.26 11.58 -13.98
CA ILE A 13 18.72 11.83 -12.60
C ILE A 13 18.59 10.55 -11.77
N PHE A 14 17.53 9.77 -12.00
CA PHE A 14 17.24 8.52 -11.28
C PHE A 14 18.10 7.33 -11.72
N TYR A 15 18.53 7.28 -12.97
CA TYR A 15 19.38 6.17 -13.46
C TYR A 15 20.76 6.15 -12.80
N ARG A 16 21.16 7.27 -12.23
CA ARG A 16 22.46 7.40 -11.56
C ARG A 16 22.47 6.86 -10.13
N ASN A 17 21.28 6.74 -9.49
CA ASN A 17 21.14 6.17 -8.14
C ASN A 17 19.90 5.26 -8.05
N LYS A 18 20.08 3.99 -8.44
CA LYS A 18 19.04 2.94 -8.27
C LYS A 18 18.46 2.89 -6.86
N TRP A 19 19.29 3.10 -5.87
CA TRP A 19 18.91 3.12 -4.46
C TRP A 19 17.91 4.23 -4.10
N LEU A 20 18.14 5.44 -4.63
CA LEU A 20 17.24 6.58 -4.41
C LEU A 20 15.89 6.37 -5.09
N TYR A 21 15.87 5.80 -6.29
CA TYR A 21 14.66 5.48 -7.02
C TYR A 21 13.78 4.47 -6.27
N GLU A 22 14.37 3.40 -5.76
CA GLU A 22 13.65 2.38 -4.99
C GLU A 22 13.03 2.95 -3.72
N HIS A 23 13.72 3.84 -3.01
CA HIS A 23 13.21 4.47 -1.80
C HIS A 23 12.09 5.48 -2.08
N VAL A 24 12.24 6.31 -3.10
CA VAL A 24 11.19 7.27 -3.51
C VAL A 24 9.94 6.54 -3.97
N LEU A 25 10.09 5.47 -4.75
CA LEU A 25 8.96 4.66 -5.18
C LEU A 25 8.24 3.99 -3.99
N LEU A 26 9.01 3.47 -3.04
CA LEU A 26 8.48 2.88 -1.81
C LEU A 26 7.72 3.90 -0.96
N LEU A 27 8.26 5.11 -0.80
CA LEU A 27 7.61 6.20 -0.06
C LEU A 27 6.31 6.61 -0.73
N ALA A 28 6.32 6.81 -2.04
CA ALA A 28 5.14 7.16 -2.82
C ALA A 28 4.05 6.08 -2.75
N ASP A 29 4.44 4.81 -2.84
CA ASP A 29 3.55 3.67 -2.69
C ASP A 29 2.93 3.58 -1.29
N SER A 30 3.76 3.74 -0.27
CA SER A 30 3.32 3.68 1.14
C SER A 30 2.36 4.82 1.47
N ALA A 31 2.63 6.03 0.98
CA ALA A 31 1.75 7.18 1.13
C ALA A 31 0.43 6.97 0.37
N GLY A 32 0.49 6.49 -0.86
CA GLY A 32 -0.68 6.18 -1.67
C GLY A 32 -1.59 5.15 -0.99
N LEU A 33 -1.02 4.05 -0.52
CA LEU A 33 -1.76 3.02 0.21
C LEU A 33 -2.46 3.60 1.45
N GLY A 34 -1.75 4.39 2.25
CA GLY A 34 -2.30 5.03 3.44
C GLY A 34 -3.45 5.99 3.12
N ILE A 35 -3.25 6.88 2.14
CA ILE A 35 -4.28 7.85 1.71
C ILE A 35 -5.52 7.13 1.20
N PHE A 36 -5.38 6.18 0.30
CA PHE A 36 -6.53 5.45 -0.26
C PHE A 36 -7.26 4.63 0.80
N THR A 37 -6.55 4.04 1.76
CA THR A 37 -7.17 3.29 2.87
C THR A 37 -8.03 4.21 3.75
N VAL A 38 -7.49 5.35 4.19
CA VAL A 38 -8.26 6.26 5.07
C VAL A 38 -9.37 6.98 4.32
N CYS A 39 -9.19 7.31 3.03
CA CYS A 39 -10.25 7.85 2.19
C CYS A 39 -11.39 6.82 1.97
N GLY A 40 -11.04 5.57 1.73
CA GLY A 40 -12.01 4.48 1.63
C GLY A 40 -12.80 4.28 2.92
N ALA A 41 -12.14 4.32 4.08
CA ALA A 41 -12.79 4.28 5.38
C ALA A 41 -13.77 5.45 5.56
N ARG A 42 -13.35 6.66 5.23
CA ARG A 42 -14.20 7.86 5.30
C ARG A 42 -15.44 7.73 4.44
N VAL A 43 -15.27 7.42 3.16
CA VAL A 43 -16.39 7.29 2.23
C VAL A 43 -17.38 6.22 2.69
N ALA A 44 -16.88 5.08 3.16
CA ALA A 44 -17.72 4.00 3.66
C ALA A 44 -18.48 4.39 4.93
N MET A 45 -17.86 5.14 5.84
CA MET A 45 -18.50 5.66 7.06
C MET A 45 -19.59 6.69 6.72
N GLU A 46 -19.31 7.63 5.83
CA GLU A 46 -20.25 8.68 5.41
C GLU A 46 -21.43 8.11 4.58
N ALA A 47 -21.22 7.03 3.85
CA ALA A 47 -22.26 6.33 3.09
C ALA A 47 -23.22 5.49 3.95
N GLY A 48 -23.14 5.57 5.28
CA GLY A 48 -24.01 4.84 6.20
C GLY A 48 -23.46 3.47 6.67
N GLY A 49 -22.21 3.17 6.31
CA GLY A 49 -21.54 1.92 6.73
C GLY A 49 -21.20 1.85 8.22
N GLY A 50 -21.42 2.94 8.98
CA GLY A 50 -21.10 3.01 10.42
C GLY A 50 -21.79 1.95 11.28
N ALA A 51 -22.93 1.42 10.83
CA ALA A 51 -23.61 0.30 11.47
C ALA A 51 -22.87 -1.04 11.28
N ASN A 52 -22.11 -1.19 10.21
CA ASN A 52 -21.36 -2.41 9.91
C ASN A 52 -19.85 -2.10 9.76
N ARG A 53 -19.16 -2.12 10.88
CA ARG A 53 -17.72 -1.83 10.93
C ARG A 53 -16.88 -2.76 10.04
N PHE A 54 -17.28 -4.01 9.89
CA PHE A 54 -16.61 -4.96 9.03
C PHE A 54 -16.62 -4.51 7.56
N LEU A 55 -17.80 -4.04 7.10
CA LEU A 55 -17.94 -3.52 5.74
C LEU A 55 -17.03 -2.31 5.50
N VAL A 56 -16.97 -1.39 6.46
CA VAL A 56 -16.11 -0.21 6.36
C VAL A 56 -14.62 -0.59 6.27
N ILE A 57 -14.17 -1.50 7.14
CA ILE A 57 -12.78 -2.00 7.14
C ILE A 57 -12.46 -2.69 5.81
N PHE A 58 -13.37 -3.52 5.32
CA PHE A 58 -13.20 -4.22 4.06
C PHE A 58 -13.11 -3.27 2.86
N VAL A 59 -14.03 -2.31 2.76
CA VAL A 59 -14.02 -1.29 1.70
C VAL A 59 -12.76 -0.43 1.77
N ALA A 60 -12.35 -0.02 2.96
CA ALA A 60 -11.14 0.78 3.16
C ALA A 60 -9.87 0.02 2.73
N ALA A 61 -9.75 -1.23 3.15
CA ALA A 61 -8.61 -2.07 2.77
C ALA A 61 -8.59 -2.35 1.26
N LEU A 62 -9.76 -2.65 0.68
CA LEU A 62 -9.89 -2.89 -0.75
C LEU A 62 -9.55 -1.64 -1.58
N THR A 63 -9.99 -0.46 -1.13
CA THR A 63 -9.67 0.82 -1.78
C THR A 63 -8.18 1.10 -1.73
N GLY A 64 -7.54 0.90 -0.57
CA GLY A 64 -6.10 1.07 -0.40
C GLY A 64 -5.31 0.15 -1.31
N VAL A 65 -5.59 -1.13 -1.24
CA VAL A 65 -4.95 -2.17 -2.06
C VAL A 65 -5.23 -1.96 -3.54
N GLY A 66 -6.48 -1.65 -3.90
CA GLY A 66 -6.91 -1.41 -5.29
C GLY A 66 -6.18 -0.24 -5.94
N GLY A 67 -5.96 0.85 -5.19
CA GLY A 67 -5.17 1.99 -5.67
C GLY A 67 -3.74 1.60 -6.06
N GLY A 68 -3.09 0.76 -5.26
CA GLY A 68 -1.76 0.23 -5.56
C GLY A 68 -1.74 -0.67 -6.79
N VAL A 69 -2.75 -1.55 -6.94
CA VAL A 69 -2.88 -2.40 -8.13
C VAL A 69 -3.06 -1.58 -9.40
N LEU A 70 -3.94 -0.59 -9.36
CA LEU A 70 -4.17 0.29 -10.52
C LEU A 70 -2.89 1.02 -10.91
N ARG A 71 -2.15 1.54 -9.93
CA ARG A 71 -0.86 2.17 -10.19
C ARG A 71 0.11 1.21 -10.89
N ASP A 72 0.25 -0.01 -10.39
CA ASP A 72 1.17 -1.00 -10.94
C ASP A 72 0.76 -1.42 -12.35
N LEU A 73 -0.55 -1.57 -12.60
CA LEU A 73 -1.08 -1.83 -13.94
C LEU A 73 -0.78 -0.69 -14.92
N PHE A 74 -0.94 0.57 -14.49
CA PHE A 74 -0.62 1.73 -15.34
C PHE A 74 0.89 1.89 -15.57
N ALA A 75 1.71 1.47 -14.62
CA ALA A 75 3.17 1.47 -14.74
C ALA A 75 3.68 0.31 -15.62
N GLY A 76 2.83 -0.65 -15.98
CA GLY A 76 3.21 -1.85 -16.74
C GLY A 76 4.00 -2.88 -15.92
N ASP A 77 4.05 -2.70 -14.60
CA ASP A 77 4.70 -3.61 -13.68
C ASP A 77 3.74 -4.71 -13.18
N ARG A 78 4.30 -5.84 -12.77
CA ARG A 78 3.50 -6.89 -12.14
C ARG A 78 2.95 -6.39 -10.81
N PRO A 79 1.64 -6.57 -10.52
CA PRO A 79 1.04 -6.09 -9.28
C PRO A 79 1.80 -6.61 -8.06
N TYR A 80 2.28 -5.70 -7.25
CA TYR A 80 3.09 -5.98 -6.06
C TYR A 80 2.35 -6.78 -4.97
N ILE A 81 1.02 -6.81 -5.05
CA ILE A 81 0.12 -7.52 -4.13
C ILE A 81 0.39 -9.01 -4.10
N PHE A 82 0.67 -9.61 -5.27
CA PHE A 82 0.92 -11.03 -5.36
C PHE A 82 2.27 -11.46 -4.76
N VAL A 83 3.16 -10.50 -4.51
CA VAL A 83 4.52 -10.76 -4.01
C VAL A 83 4.67 -10.48 -2.50
N LYS A 84 3.81 -9.62 -1.91
CA LYS A 84 3.94 -9.20 -0.50
C LYS A 84 2.62 -9.27 0.26
N HIS A 85 2.42 -10.34 0.99
CA HIS A 85 1.29 -10.52 1.92
C HIS A 85 1.18 -9.38 2.96
N VAL A 86 2.29 -8.74 3.30
CA VAL A 86 2.36 -7.63 4.26
C VAL A 86 1.67 -6.36 3.73
N TYR A 87 1.53 -6.22 2.40
CA TYR A 87 0.90 -5.07 1.77
C TYR A 87 -0.58 -4.94 2.15
N ALA A 88 -1.34 -6.01 1.98
CA ALA A 88 -2.76 -6.04 2.33
C ALA A 88 -2.98 -5.98 3.84
N CYS A 89 -2.12 -6.63 4.63
CA CYS A 89 -2.20 -6.59 6.09
C CYS A 89 -2.03 -5.19 6.64
N SER A 90 -1.11 -4.38 6.09
CA SER A 90 -0.92 -3.00 6.54
C SER A 90 -2.15 -2.12 6.25
N ALA A 91 -2.79 -2.28 5.09
CA ALA A 91 -4.04 -1.59 4.77
C ALA A 91 -5.18 -2.01 5.71
N LEU A 92 -5.29 -3.32 5.97
CA LEU A 92 -6.32 -3.85 6.86
C LEU A 92 -6.17 -3.33 8.30
N LEU A 93 -4.96 -3.34 8.84
CA LEU A 93 -4.67 -2.82 10.18
C LEU A 93 -4.91 -1.32 10.27
N GLY A 94 -4.48 -0.54 9.27
CA GLY A 94 -4.74 0.88 9.21
C GLY A 94 -6.22 1.22 9.15
N ALA A 95 -6.99 0.49 8.34
CA ALA A 95 -8.45 0.62 8.26
C ALA A 95 -9.12 0.28 9.59
N LEU A 96 -8.71 -0.82 10.23
CA LEU A 96 -9.23 -1.25 11.53
C LEU A 96 -9.00 -0.18 12.59
N VAL A 97 -7.79 0.31 12.72
CA VAL A 97 -7.45 1.37 13.69
C VAL A 97 -8.25 2.64 13.39
N CYS A 98 -8.33 3.06 12.13
CA CYS A 98 -9.10 4.23 11.73
C CYS A 98 -10.57 4.13 12.16
N VAL A 99 -11.21 2.99 11.89
CA VAL A 99 -12.64 2.75 12.21
C VAL A 99 -12.90 2.71 13.71
N TYR A 100 -12.01 2.08 14.49
CA TYR A 100 -12.17 2.01 15.95
C TYR A 100 -11.86 3.33 16.67
N LEU A 101 -10.90 4.11 16.15
CA LEU A 101 -10.58 5.43 16.71
C LEU A 101 -11.61 6.51 16.33
N TRP A 102 -12.35 6.31 15.25
CA TRP A 102 -13.33 7.28 14.75
C TRP A 102 -14.28 7.84 15.82
N PRO A 103 -14.95 7.01 16.65
CA PRO A 103 -15.85 7.48 17.70
C PRO A 103 -15.11 8.05 18.93
N LEU A 104 -13.81 7.76 19.10
CA LEU A 104 -13.03 8.13 20.30
C LEU A 104 -12.35 9.48 20.17
N VAL A 105 -11.71 9.72 19.04
CA VAL A 105 -10.84 10.91 18.85
C VAL A 105 -11.32 11.84 17.73
N GLY A 106 -12.42 11.48 17.06
CA GLY A 106 -12.95 12.23 15.94
C GLY A 106 -12.37 11.82 14.59
N ARG A 107 -13.03 12.29 13.54
CA ARG A 107 -12.76 11.91 12.15
C ARG A 107 -11.31 12.19 11.72
N ASP A 108 -10.87 13.42 11.90
CA ASP A 108 -9.62 13.88 11.31
C ASP A 108 -8.40 13.24 11.99
N ILE A 109 -8.46 13.09 13.31
CA ILE A 109 -7.39 12.44 14.07
C ILE A 109 -7.36 10.93 13.78
N ALA A 110 -8.51 10.27 13.68
CA ALA A 110 -8.59 8.86 13.33
C ALA A 110 -7.99 8.57 11.95
N MET A 111 -8.27 9.44 10.96
CA MET A 111 -7.69 9.34 9.62
C MET A 111 -6.18 9.54 9.63
N LEU A 112 -5.70 10.53 10.38
CA LEU A 112 -4.26 10.81 10.49
C LEU A 112 -3.52 9.65 11.15
N VAL A 113 -4.04 9.10 12.24
CA VAL A 113 -3.45 7.95 12.93
C VAL A 113 -3.45 6.71 12.04
N GLY A 114 -4.55 6.44 11.34
CA GLY A 114 -4.64 5.34 10.38
C GLY A 114 -3.62 5.47 9.25
N PHE A 115 -3.48 6.66 8.69
CA PHE A 115 -2.48 6.95 7.66
C PHE A 115 -1.04 6.72 8.16
N VAL A 116 -0.69 7.31 9.30
CA VAL A 116 0.64 7.18 9.90
C VAL A 116 0.97 5.72 10.21
N LEU A 117 0.00 4.95 10.70
CA LEU A 117 0.17 3.54 10.99
C LEU A 117 0.48 2.73 9.72
N VAL A 118 -0.31 2.92 8.66
CA VAL A 118 -0.07 2.24 7.37
C VAL A 118 1.31 2.60 6.83
N PHE A 119 1.64 3.88 6.86
CA PHE A 119 2.93 4.39 6.38
C PHE A 119 4.11 3.80 7.18
N ALA A 120 4.03 3.84 8.52
CA ALA A 120 5.05 3.28 9.39
C ALA A 120 5.23 1.77 9.19
N MET A 121 4.14 1.00 9.10
CA MET A 121 4.20 -0.43 8.85
C MET A 121 4.85 -0.75 7.50
N ARG A 122 4.56 0.04 6.48
CA ARG A 122 5.17 -0.12 5.16
C ARG A 122 6.67 0.15 5.18
N LEU A 123 7.10 1.22 5.86
CA LEU A 123 8.52 1.53 6.02
C LEU A 123 9.24 0.45 6.84
N CYS A 124 8.66 -0.01 7.93
CA CYS A 124 9.20 -1.11 8.74
C CYS A 124 9.31 -2.39 7.92
N SER A 125 8.26 -2.76 7.18
CA SER A 125 8.27 -3.94 6.32
C SER A 125 9.36 -3.89 5.25
N ALA A 126 9.59 -2.71 4.69
CA ALA A 126 10.65 -2.52 3.71
C ALA A 126 12.04 -2.55 4.34
N HIS A 127 12.20 -1.96 5.52
CA HIS A 127 13.48 -1.92 6.23
C HIS A 127 13.92 -3.31 6.70
N PHE A 128 12.99 -4.07 7.26
CA PHE A 128 13.25 -5.44 7.74
C PHE A 128 13.25 -6.50 6.63
N ARG A 129 13.00 -6.12 5.37
CA ARG A 129 12.89 -7.06 4.24
C ARG A 129 12.06 -8.30 4.59
N TRP A 130 10.91 -8.10 5.17
CA TRP A 130 9.97 -9.18 5.49
C TRP A 130 9.38 -9.75 4.20
N SER A 131 10.22 -10.41 3.44
CA SER A 131 9.80 -11.33 2.40
C SER A 131 9.81 -12.73 3.01
N LEU A 132 8.66 -13.38 2.98
CA LEU A 132 8.57 -14.78 3.35
C LEU A 132 9.54 -15.60 2.49
N PRO A 133 10.48 -16.35 3.08
CA PRO A 133 11.50 -17.08 2.31
C PRO A 133 10.94 -18.23 1.46
N HIS A 134 9.64 -18.51 1.54
CA HIS A 134 9.01 -19.65 0.86
C HIS A 134 8.95 -19.54 -0.66
N ALA A 135 8.76 -18.35 -1.22
CA ALA A 135 8.64 -18.17 -2.67
C ALA A 135 9.99 -18.32 -3.41
N ARG A 136 11.09 -18.09 -2.69
CA ARG A 136 12.41 -18.19 -3.29
C ARG A 136 12.91 -19.62 -3.42
N ARG A 137 12.53 -20.49 -2.50
CA ARG A 137 12.90 -21.92 -2.55
C ARG A 137 12.20 -22.67 -3.68
N LEU A 138 10.93 -22.38 -3.92
CA LEU A 138 10.18 -23.03 -5.00
C LEU A 138 10.67 -22.61 -6.39
N ALA A 139 11.09 -21.35 -6.55
CA ALA A 139 11.66 -20.87 -7.81
C ALA A 139 13.05 -21.50 -8.08
N GLU A 140 13.86 -21.69 -7.04
CA GLU A 140 15.17 -22.35 -7.16
C GLU A 140 15.04 -23.87 -7.43
N GLU A 141 14.02 -24.53 -6.89
CA GLU A 141 13.75 -25.95 -7.15
C GLU A 141 13.22 -26.20 -8.57
N GLU A 142 12.42 -25.29 -9.12
CA GLU A 142 11.95 -25.38 -10.51
C GLU A 142 13.08 -25.15 -11.52
N GLU A 143 14.05 -24.30 -11.19
CA GLU A 143 15.19 -24.01 -12.05
C GLU A 143 16.21 -25.15 -12.07
N ILE A 144 16.31 -25.94 -11.00
CA ILE A 144 17.21 -27.10 -10.90
C ILE A 144 16.59 -28.34 -11.56
N THR A 145 15.28 -28.43 -11.66
CA THR A 145 14.56 -29.59 -12.26
C THR A 145 14.24 -29.43 -13.74
N SER A 146 14.46 -28.26 -14.30
CA SER A 146 14.32 -28.00 -15.75
C SER A 146 15.68 -28.04 -16.45
#